data_79e61b7c06813a58d11ea3cfd8be5c62
#
_entry.id   79e61b7c06813a58d11ea3cfd8be5c62
#
_cell.length_a   1.000
_cell.length_b   1.000
_cell.length_c   1.000
_cell.angle_alpha   90.00
_cell.angle_beta   90.00
_cell.angle_gamma   90.00
#
_symmetry.space_group_name_H-M   'P 1'
#
loop_
_entity.id
_entity.type
_entity.pdbx_description
1 polymer ?
#
loop_
_entity_poly.entity_id
_entity_poly.type
_entity_poly.pdbx_seq_one_letter_code
_entity_poly.pdbx_strand_id
1 'polypeptide(L)'
;MNLLYDLSATQPSPESKFHGGGVYGEVVFFKLLEYLDKFNLICYYNAEAYLNPKILSAIKEYDIKLYDLNRKNIEEILKEEKIDRIYSAMLNLNQNIPLGKTEVYTTVHGLRTLEMPFDKIMLSYATSLKEKIKFLLFMTLAKKIYLKKLKIINGRLVADKRINVITISNHSLASIKSFYPETQSKEIPVFASPTFYQLENHRQLEKINIDECAKNNFPKYNIQEGMFFLITSAARWTKNALRAIWAFDSLFSDRIALDFKVVITGVTNKKIFTRKIKHPEHFVFLGYVDRDFLEALTAKQYAFIYPSLNEGFGYPPIESFKYGIPVAASGTSSIPEVCGNAAIYFDPYSVSEIKNRIVQLLDKNIYDEYSKRAEKQFKIVSEKQKENLQKLAE
;
A
#
# COMPACT_ATOMS: atom_id res chain seq x y z
N MET A 1 -14.00 27.26 -9.92
CA MET A 1 -14.37 25.85 -10.08
C MET A 1 -14.68 25.24 -8.72
N ASN A 2 -15.77 24.49 -8.58
CA ASN A 2 -16.14 23.80 -7.34
C ASN A 2 -15.69 22.32 -7.42
N LEU A 3 -14.74 21.94 -6.58
CA LEU A 3 -14.19 20.57 -6.50
C LEU A 3 -14.77 19.84 -5.29
N LEU A 4 -15.44 18.72 -5.50
CA LEU A 4 -15.92 17.83 -4.46
C LEU A 4 -14.89 16.70 -4.23
N TYR A 5 -14.31 16.65 -3.03
CA TYR A 5 -13.31 15.68 -2.65
C TYR A 5 -13.89 14.54 -1.80
N ASP A 6 -13.61 13.30 -2.18
CA ASP A 6 -14.05 12.11 -1.48
C ASP A 6 -13.12 11.74 -0.32
N LEU A 7 -13.42 12.20 0.88
CA LEU A 7 -12.71 11.77 2.09
C LEU A 7 -13.13 10.39 2.58
N SER A 8 -14.27 9.85 2.13
CA SER A 8 -14.67 8.48 2.49
C SER A 8 -13.68 7.44 1.95
N ALA A 9 -12.99 7.75 0.86
CA ALA A 9 -11.90 6.94 0.30
C ALA A 9 -10.65 6.87 1.19
N THR A 10 -10.49 7.78 2.15
CA THR A 10 -9.38 7.79 3.13
C THR A 10 -9.72 7.02 4.40
N GLN A 11 -10.98 6.73 4.63
CA GLN A 11 -11.50 6.10 5.85
C GLN A 11 -11.21 4.58 5.85
N PRO A 12 -11.29 3.92 7.02
CA PRO A 12 -11.03 2.49 7.14
C PRO A 12 -11.87 1.63 6.19
N SER A 13 -11.24 0.63 5.61
CA SER A 13 -11.94 -0.43 4.90
C SER A 13 -12.30 -1.59 5.85
N PRO A 14 -13.25 -2.48 5.48
CA PRO A 14 -13.56 -3.67 6.27
C PRO A 14 -12.35 -4.58 6.55
N GLU A 15 -11.31 -4.47 5.71
CA GLU A 15 -10.11 -5.32 5.80
C GLU A 15 -8.97 -4.67 6.57
N SER A 16 -8.96 -3.34 6.72
CA SER A 16 -7.83 -2.62 7.33
C SER A 16 -8.21 -1.22 7.81
N LYS A 17 -7.78 -0.88 9.04
CA LYS A 17 -7.91 0.47 9.59
C LYS A 17 -7.10 1.49 8.78
N PHE A 18 -5.94 1.09 8.24
CA PHE A 18 -5.11 1.90 7.37
C PHE A 18 -4.76 1.11 6.12
N HIS A 19 -4.87 1.72 4.96
CA HIS A 19 -4.55 1.11 3.67
C HIS A 19 -3.89 2.11 2.73
N GLY A 20 -3.07 1.62 1.79
CA GLY A 20 -2.27 2.47 0.91
C GLY A 20 -3.07 3.49 0.09
N GLY A 21 -4.27 3.11 -0.37
CA GLY A 21 -5.17 4.04 -1.07
C GLY A 21 -5.70 5.15 -0.18
N GLY A 22 -5.94 4.87 1.12
CA GLY A 22 -6.34 5.88 2.09
C GLY A 22 -5.20 6.88 2.35
N VAL A 23 -3.98 6.38 2.57
CA VAL A 23 -2.79 7.23 2.71
C VAL A 23 -2.60 8.11 1.47
N TYR A 24 -2.73 7.53 0.27
CA TYR A 24 -2.68 8.28 -0.98
C TYR A 24 -3.71 9.42 -1.00
N GLY A 25 -4.97 9.12 -0.64
CA GLY A 25 -6.04 10.13 -0.57
C GLY A 25 -5.75 11.24 0.45
N GLU A 26 -5.22 10.90 1.64
CA GLU A 26 -4.81 11.90 2.62
C GLU A 26 -3.74 12.84 2.06
N VAL A 27 -2.70 12.29 1.41
CA VAL A 27 -1.61 13.09 0.81
C VAL A 27 -2.14 14.01 -0.28
N VAL A 28 -3.02 13.52 -1.16
CA VAL A 28 -3.64 14.34 -2.20
C VAL A 28 -4.52 15.43 -1.59
N PHE A 29 -5.33 15.13 -0.58
CA PHE A 29 -6.13 16.14 0.13
C PHE A 29 -5.25 17.27 0.67
N PHE A 30 -4.20 16.95 1.40
CA PHE A 30 -3.31 17.97 1.95
C PHE A 30 -2.60 18.77 0.86
N LYS A 31 -2.23 18.15 -0.26
CA LYS A 31 -1.65 18.88 -1.39
C LYS A 31 -2.63 19.86 -2.02
N LEU A 32 -3.90 19.50 -2.14
CA LEU A 32 -4.94 20.38 -2.68
C LEU A 32 -5.13 21.67 -1.85
N LEU A 33 -4.83 21.64 -0.55
CA LEU A 33 -4.89 22.84 0.29
C LEU A 33 -3.93 23.95 -0.16
N GLU A 34 -2.86 23.61 -0.88
CA GLU A 34 -1.91 24.57 -1.43
C GLU A 34 -2.47 25.33 -2.67
N TYR A 35 -3.66 24.92 -3.18
CA TYR A 35 -4.27 25.44 -4.41
C TYR A 35 -5.69 25.97 -4.20
N LEU A 36 -6.06 26.33 -2.96
CA LEU A 36 -7.39 26.87 -2.65
C LEU A 36 -7.69 28.24 -3.31
N ASP A 37 -6.67 28.90 -3.84
CA ASP A 37 -6.82 30.08 -4.69
C ASP A 37 -7.37 29.76 -6.09
N LYS A 38 -7.22 28.51 -6.58
CA LYS A 38 -7.67 28.08 -7.90
C LYS A 38 -9.05 27.47 -7.94
N PHE A 39 -9.52 26.91 -6.82
CA PHE A 39 -10.83 26.25 -6.72
C PHE A 39 -11.41 26.29 -5.30
N ASN A 40 -12.73 26.20 -5.22
CA ASN A 40 -13.45 26.04 -3.99
C ASN A 40 -13.51 24.55 -3.64
N LEU A 41 -12.84 24.12 -2.56
CA LEU A 41 -12.81 22.74 -2.11
C LEU A 41 -13.97 22.45 -1.19
N ILE A 42 -14.71 21.39 -1.51
CA ILE A 42 -15.82 20.87 -0.72
C ILE A 42 -15.55 19.39 -0.49
N CYS A 43 -15.85 18.89 0.69
CA CYS A 43 -15.55 17.50 1.05
C CYS A 43 -16.80 16.74 1.49
N TYR A 44 -16.76 15.41 1.29
CA TYR A 44 -17.75 14.51 1.91
C TYR A 44 -17.05 13.30 2.57
N TYR A 45 -17.71 12.76 3.60
CA TYR A 45 -17.20 11.62 4.37
C TYR A 45 -18.36 10.82 4.98
N ASN A 46 -18.07 9.71 5.64
CA ASN A 46 -19.00 8.98 6.50
C ASN A 46 -18.68 9.30 7.97
N ALA A 47 -19.57 10.00 8.69
CA ALA A 47 -19.33 10.40 10.07
C ALA A 47 -19.28 9.22 11.07
N GLU A 48 -19.79 8.03 10.71
CA GLU A 48 -19.71 6.84 11.54
C GLU A 48 -18.35 6.14 11.45
N ALA A 49 -17.52 6.47 10.43
CA ALA A 49 -16.20 5.90 10.24
C ALA A 49 -15.11 6.86 10.72
N TYR A 50 -13.99 6.30 11.16
CA TYR A 50 -12.83 7.09 11.56
C TYR A 50 -12.34 7.98 10.42
N LEU A 51 -12.12 9.25 10.69
CA LEU A 51 -11.41 10.18 9.83
C LEU A 51 -10.20 10.73 10.59
N ASN A 52 -9.08 10.89 9.91
CA ASN A 52 -7.84 11.40 10.50
C ASN A 52 -8.09 12.79 11.13
N PRO A 53 -7.83 12.99 12.46
CA PRO A 53 -8.05 14.27 13.13
C PRO A 53 -7.33 15.45 12.49
N LYS A 54 -6.19 15.22 11.83
CA LYS A 54 -5.45 16.26 11.09
C LYS A 54 -6.23 16.78 9.88
N ILE A 55 -6.99 15.93 9.21
CA ILE A 55 -7.91 16.34 8.13
C ILE A 55 -9.02 17.21 8.71
N LEU A 56 -9.62 16.79 9.83
CA LEU A 56 -10.67 17.59 10.49
C LEU A 56 -10.16 18.96 10.96
N SER A 57 -8.92 19.02 11.45
CA SER A 57 -8.27 20.28 11.83
C SER A 57 -8.05 21.18 10.62
N ALA A 58 -7.56 20.64 9.51
CA ALA A 58 -7.35 21.40 8.28
C ALA A 58 -8.69 21.92 7.69
N ILE A 59 -9.75 21.10 7.70
CA ILE A 59 -11.08 21.50 7.24
C ILE A 59 -11.58 22.73 8.02
N LYS A 60 -11.35 22.76 9.34
CA LYS A 60 -11.70 23.91 10.18
C LYS A 60 -10.81 25.11 9.93
N GLU A 61 -9.52 24.90 9.80
CA GLU A 61 -8.53 25.96 9.56
C GLU A 61 -8.79 26.71 8.25
N TYR A 62 -9.14 25.99 7.19
CA TYR A 62 -9.38 26.54 5.85
C TYR A 62 -10.85 26.80 5.54
N ASP A 63 -11.76 26.66 6.52
CA ASP A 63 -13.21 26.85 6.38
C ASP A 63 -13.82 26.05 5.22
N ILE A 64 -13.39 24.78 5.07
CA ILE A 64 -13.84 23.88 4.00
C ILE A 64 -15.19 23.27 4.37
N LYS A 65 -16.18 23.33 3.46
CA LYS A 65 -17.46 22.66 3.65
C LYS A 65 -17.30 21.14 3.69
N LEU A 66 -17.86 20.52 4.73
CA LEU A 66 -17.79 19.05 4.95
C LEU A 66 -19.20 18.46 5.09
N TYR A 67 -19.55 17.55 4.20
CA TYR A 67 -20.83 16.86 4.19
C TYR A 67 -20.74 15.42 4.71
N ASP A 68 -21.69 15.05 5.58
CA ASP A 68 -21.86 13.68 6.05
C ASP A 68 -22.82 12.92 5.13
N LEU A 69 -22.34 11.82 4.51
CA LEU A 69 -23.14 10.99 3.60
C LEU A 69 -24.31 10.27 4.29
N ASN A 70 -24.33 10.17 5.62
CA ASN A 70 -25.47 9.64 6.37
C ASN A 70 -26.63 10.63 6.45
N ARG A 71 -26.36 11.92 6.20
CA ARG A 71 -27.35 13.01 6.28
C ARG A 71 -27.74 13.55 4.91
N LYS A 72 -26.80 13.53 3.95
CA LYS A 72 -27.00 14.11 2.63
C LYS A 72 -26.34 13.26 1.57
N ASN A 73 -27.07 12.87 0.54
CA ASN A 73 -26.52 12.06 -0.55
C ASN A 73 -25.70 12.91 -1.54
N ILE A 74 -24.90 12.24 -2.35
CA ILE A 74 -24.00 12.92 -3.30
C ILE A 74 -24.76 13.77 -4.31
N GLU A 75 -25.93 13.29 -4.80
CA GLU A 75 -26.73 14.01 -5.79
C GLU A 75 -27.26 15.35 -5.26
N GLU A 76 -27.65 15.39 -4.00
CA GLU A 76 -28.06 16.63 -3.31
C GLU A 76 -26.90 17.60 -3.17
N ILE A 77 -25.71 17.11 -2.79
CA ILE A 77 -24.50 17.94 -2.68
C ILE A 77 -24.14 18.54 -4.05
N LEU A 78 -24.15 17.72 -5.12
CA LEU A 78 -23.84 18.18 -6.48
C LEU A 78 -24.75 19.33 -6.94
N LYS A 79 -26.04 19.25 -6.64
CA LYS A 79 -27.03 20.27 -7.02
C LYS A 79 -26.87 21.55 -6.19
N GLU A 80 -26.72 21.43 -4.89
CA GLU A 80 -26.64 22.57 -3.96
C GLU A 80 -25.35 23.37 -4.18
N GLU A 81 -24.21 22.68 -4.26
CA GLU A 81 -22.89 23.30 -4.37
C GLU A 81 -22.47 23.56 -5.82
N LYS A 82 -23.28 23.21 -6.81
CA LYS A 82 -22.98 23.37 -8.25
C LYS A 82 -21.59 22.83 -8.59
N ILE A 83 -21.36 21.56 -8.24
CA ILE A 83 -20.05 20.90 -8.36
C ILE A 83 -19.67 20.72 -9.83
N ASP A 84 -18.50 21.22 -10.21
CA ASP A 84 -17.92 21.05 -11.54
C ASP A 84 -17.18 19.73 -11.67
N ARG A 85 -16.44 19.36 -10.62
CA ARG A 85 -15.54 18.17 -10.61
C ARG A 85 -15.63 17.41 -9.31
N ILE A 86 -15.61 16.08 -9.41
CA ILE A 86 -15.43 15.16 -8.27
C ILE A 86 -14.07 14.50 -8.39
N TYR A 87 -13.34 14.41 -7.28
CA TYR A 87 -12.17 13.56 -7.19
C TYR A 87 -12.31 12.53 -6.06
N SER A 88 -12.04 11.27 -6.38
CA SER A 88 -11.97 10.18 -5.40
C SER A 88 -10.68 9.38 -5.56
N ALA A 89 -9.93 9.25 -4.47
CA ALA A 89 -8.72 8.42 -4.43
C ALA A 89 -9.01 6.92 -4.65
N MET A 90 -10.23 6.46 -4.33
CA MET A 90 -10.71 5.10 -4.59
C MET A 90 -12.23 5.13 -4.75
N LEU A 91 -12.71 5.39 -5.96
CA LEU A 91 -14.13 5.55 -6.24
C LEU A 91 -14.94 4.29 -5.86
N ASN A 92 -15.89 4.46 -4.98
CA ASN A 92 -16.84 3.42 -4.62
C ASN A 92 -18.05 3.44 -5.56
N LEU A 93 -18.09 2.52 -6.51
CA LEU A 93 -19.20 2.41 -7.47
C LEU A 93 -20.55 2.00 -6.87
N ASN A 94 -20.59 1.58 -5.62
CA ASN A 94 -21.84 1.35 -4.90
C ASN A 94 -22.50 2.67 -4.44
N GLN A 95 -21.75 3.76 -4.41
CA GLN A 95 -22.31 5.10 -4.26
C GLN A 95 -22.95 5.48 -5.59
N ASN A 96 -24.22 5.89 -5.54
CA ASN A 96 -24.94 6.33 -6.73
C ASN A 96 -24.48 7.73 -7.13
N ILE A 97 -23.35 7.80 -7.85
CA ILE A 97 -22.82 9.06 -8.36
C ILE A 97 -23.51 9.34 -9.69
N PRO A 98 -24.34 10.39 -9.80
CA PRO A 98 -24.97 10.75 -11.05
C PRO A 98 -23.91 11.28 -12.03
N LEU A 99 -23.48 10.39 -12.94
CA LEU A 99 -22.54 10.71 -14.00
C LEU A 99 -23.29 11.55 -15.05
N GLY A 100 -23.32 12.86 -14.85
CA GLY A 100 -24.00 13.82 -15.73
C GLY A 100 -23.03 14.84 -16.33
N LYS A 101 -23.22 16.11 -15.99
CA LYS A 101 -22.37 17.22 -16.41
C LYS A 101 -21.09 17.35 -15.58
N THR A 102 -21.08 16.77 -14.36
CA THR A 102 -19.94 16.84 -13.45
C THR A 102 -18.83 15.88 -13.92
N GLU A 103 -17.62 16.38 -14.04
CA GLU A 103 -16.45 15.56 -14.34
C GLU A 103 -16.07 14.69 -13.13
N VAL A 104 -15.84 13.41 -13.36
CA VAL A 104 -15.42 12.48 -12.31
C VAL A 104 -14.01 12.01 -12.57
N TYR A 105 -13.14 12.21 -11.60
CA TYR A 105 -11.75 11.72 -11.60
C TYR A 105 -11.56 10.70 -10.48
N THR A 106 -10.84 9.62 -10.79
CA THR A 106 -10.52 8.61 -9.78
C THR A 106 -9.18 7.95 -10.05
N THR A 107 -8.53 7.52 -8.95
CA THR A 107 -7.29 6.76 -9.04
C THR A 107 -7.55 5.26 -8.91
N VAL A 108 -7.06 4.50 -9.88
CA VAL A 108 -7.06 3.03 -9.86
C VAL A 108 -5.70 2.53 -9.42
N HIS A 109 -5.65 1.97 -8.21
CA HIS A 109 -4.41 1.48 -7.58
C HIS A 109 -3.94 0.11 -8.09
N GLY A 110 -4.59 -0.44 -9.10
CA GLY A 110 -4.27 -1.72 -9.73
C GLY A 110 -5.44 -2.70 -9.74
N LEU A 111 -5.29 -3.75 -10.51
CA LEU A 111 -6.30 -4.79 -10.70
C LEU A 111 -5.89 -6.14 -10.08
N ARG A 112 -5.25 -6.09 -8.91
CA ARG A 112 -4.70 -7.26 -8.20
C ARG A 112 -5.65 -8.45 -8.14
N THR A 113 -6.93 -8.23 -7.88
CA THR A 113 -7.92 -9.29 -7.78
C THR A 113 -8.21 -10.00 -9.11
N LEU A 114 -7.92 -9.35 -10.24
CA LEU A 114 -8.00 -9.96 -11.57
C LEU A 114 -6.68 -10.62 -11.97
N GLU A 115 -5.55 -9.97 -11.68
CA GLU A 115 -4.20 -10.49 -11.99
C GLU A 115 -3.87 -11.73 -11.17
N MET A 116 -4.15 -11.67 -9.87
CA MET A 116 -3.83 -12.73 -8.91
C MET A 116 -4.98 -12.97 -7.94
N PRO A 117 -6.05 -13.62 -8.41
CA PRO A 117 -7.23 -13.84 -7.60
C PRO A 117 -7.02 -14.82 -6.46
N PHE A 118 -6.11 -15.79 -6.64
CA PHE A 118 -5.88 -16.91 -5.71
C PHE A 118 -4.44 -17.42 -5.76
N ASP A 119 -3.93 -17.84 -4.61
CA ASP A 119 -2.71 -18.64 -4.46
C ASP A 119 -2.92 -19.71 -3.38
N LYS A 120 -2.20 -20.84 -3.48
CA LYS A 120 -2.31 -21.96 -2.52
C LYS A 120 -1.95 -21.54 -1.09
N ILE A 121 -1.09 -20.53 -0.92
CA ILE A 121 -0.72 -20.00 0.40
C ILE A 121 -1.94 -19.46 1.17
N MET A 122 -2.98 -19.00 0.45
CA MET A 122 -4.23 -18.53 1.03
C MET A 122 -4.87 -19.56 1.97
N LEU A 123 -4.72 -20.86 1.67
CA LEU A 123 -5.23 -21.94 2.52
C LEU A 123 -4.55 -22.02 3.89
N SER A 124 -3.30 -21.52 3.97
CA SER A 124 -2.56 -21.48 5.23
C SER A 124 -3.05 -20.35 6.16
N TYR A 125 -3.69 -19.33 5.59
CA TYR A 125 -4.29 -18.22 6.35
C TYR A 125 -5.71 -18.52 6.84
N ALA A 126 -6.32 -19.61 6.40
CA ALA A 126 -7.63 -20.03 6.91
C ALA A 126 -7.57 -20.39 8.39
N THR A 127 -8.43 -19.79 9.19
CA THR A 127 -8.49 -19.97 10.64
C THR A 127 -9.36 -21.15 11.04
N SER A 128 -10.24 -21.62 10.15
CA SER A 128 -11.16 -22.73 10.36
C SER A 128 -11.23 -23.67 9.17
N LEU A 129 -11.71 -24.91 9.40
CA LEU A 129 -11.96 -25.86 8.31
C LEU A 129 -13.02 -25.33 7.34
N LYS A 130 -14.03 -24.62 7.82
CA LYS A 130 -15.07 -23.97 7.01
C LYS A 130 -14.48 -22.95 6.06
N GLU A 131 -13.55 -22.13 6.53
CA GLU A 131 -12.80 -21.18 5.67
C GLU A 131 -11.94 -21.88 4.63
N LYS A 132 -11.24 -22.96 5.01
CA LYS A 132 -10.46 -23.76 4.04
C LYS A 132 -11.35 -24.31 2.93
N ILE A 133 -12.48 -24.88 3.26
CA ILE A 133 -13.44 -25.40 2.27
C ILE A 133 -13.95 -24.26 1.37
N LYS A 134 -14.31 -23.12 1.95
CA LYS A 134 -14.72 -21.93 1.21
C LYS A 134 -13.62 -21.48 0.22
N PHE A 135 -12.38 -21.39 0.64
CA PHE A 135 -11.28 -21.01 -0.23
C PHE A 135 -11.04 -22.03 -1.36
N LEU A 136 -11.11 -23.33 -1.05
CA LEU A 136 -11.00 -24.38 -2.06
C LEU A 136 -12.13 -24.28 -3.11
N LEU A 137 -13.38 -24.06 -2.69
CA LEU A 137 -14.51 -23.86 -3.59
C LEU A 137 -14.31 -22.62 -4.47
N PHE A 138 -13.83 -21.50 -3.90
CA PHE A 138 -13.52 -20.31 -4.67
C PHE A 138 -12.41 -20.52 -5.67
N MET A 139 -11.35 -21.24 -5.29
CA MET A 139 -10.20 -21.51 -6.16
C MET A 139 -10.52 -22.46 -7.32
N THR A 140 -11.60 -23.25 -7.21
CA THR A 140 -11.99 -24.29 -8.18
C THR A 140 -13.30 -23.94 -8.88
N LEU A 141 -14.41 -24.29 -8.25
CA LEU A 141 -15.74 -24.23 -8.85
C LEU A 141 -16.26 -22.80 -9.10
N ALA A 142 -16.10 -21.92 -8.11
CA ALA A 142 -16.61 -20.56 -8.20
C ALA A 142 -15.66 -19.57 -8.92
N LYS A 143 -14.43 -19.98 -9.24
CA LYS A 143 -13.40 -19.09 -9.80
C LYS A 143 -13.88 -18.31 -11.03
N LYS A 144 -14.45 -19.00 -12.01
CA LYS A 144 -14.89 -18.36 -13.27
C LYS A 144 -15.99 -17.32 -13.03
N ILE A 145 -16.97 -17.65 -12.19
CA ILE A 145 -18.09 -16.76 -11.85
C ILE A 145 -17.58 -15.54 -11.10
N TYR A 146 -16.70 -15.75 -10.11
CA TYR A 146 -16.10 -14.69 -9.32
C TYR A 146 -15.26 -13.71 -10.20
N LEU A 147 -14.40 -14.23 -11.07
CA LEU A 147 -13.61 -13.42 -11.99
C LEU A 147 -14.48 -12.64 -12.99
N LYS A 148 -15.54 -13.27 -13.52
CA LYS A 148 -16.50 -12.58 -14.39
C LYS A 148 -17.17 -11.41 -13.65
N LYS A 149 -17.62 -11.63 -12.41
CA LYS A 149 -18.22 -10.58 -11.57
C LYS A 149 -17.22 -9.44 -11.30
N LEU A 150 -15.98 -9.75 -10.91
CA LEU A 150 -14.95 -8.76 -10.71
C LEU A 150 -14.61 -7.97 -11.97
N LYS A 151 -14.53 -8.65 -13.11
CA LYS A 151 -14.29 -7.98 -14.40
C LYS A 151 -15.41 -6.99 -14.74
N ILE A 152 -16.67 -7.34 -14.50
CA ILE A 152 -17.79 -6.43 -14.72
C ILE A 152 -17.72 -5.22 -13.78
N ILE A 153 -17.45 -5.43 -12.50
CA ILE A 153 -17.39 -4.35 -11.50
C ILE A 153 -16.25 -3.37 -11.85
N ASN A 154 -15.04 -3.87 -12.06
CA ASN A 154 -13.91 -3.01 -12.40
C ASN A 154 -14.09 -2.35 -13.79
N GLY A 155 -14.75 -3.04 -14.74
CA GLY A 155 -15.03 -2.49 -16.06
C GLY A 155 -15.91 -1.25 -16.01
N ARG A 156 -16.89 -1.20 -15.11
CA ARG A 156 -17.70 0.01 -14.89
C ARG A 156 -16.87 1.21 -14.47
N LEU A 157 -15.75 0.98 -13.80
CA LEU A 157 -14.85 2.03 -13.35
C LEU A 157 -13.91 2.49 -14.46
N VAL A 158 -13.22 1.54 -15.11
CA VAL A 158 -12.10 1.88 -16.01
C VAL A 158 -12.55 2.13 -17.44
N ALA A 159 -13.63 1.50 -17.90
CA ALA A 159 -14.11 1.58 -19.27
C ALA A 159 -15.19 2.67 -19.48
N ASP A 160 -15.83 3.18 -18.42
CA ASP A 160 -16.80 4.26 -18.54
C ASP A 160 -16.12 5.55 -19.03
N LYS A 161 -16.60 6.06 -20.17
CA LYS A 161 -16.04 7.27 -20.80
C LYS A 161 -16.27 8.55 -19.99
N ARG A 162 -17.21 8.54 -19.05
CA ARG A 162 -17.56 9.67 -18.17
C ARG A 162 -16.64 9.75 -16.95
N ILE A 163 -15.82 8.72 -16.71
CA ILE A 163 -14.88 8.67 -15.60
C ILE A 163 -13.47 8.85 -16.13
N ASN A 164 -12.78 9.87 -15.65
CA ASN A 164 -11.38 10.11 -15.92
C ASN A 164 -10.54 9.29 -14.94
N VAL A 165 -9.89 8.27 -15.46
CA VAL A 165 -9.08 7.35 -14.67
C VAL A 165 -7.63 7.82 -14.65
N ILE A 166 -7.04 7.81 -13.46
CA ILE A 166 -5.62 7.98 -13.19
C ILE A 166 -5.09 6.66 -12.64
N THR A 167 -3.83 6.32 -12.88
CA THR A 167 -3.21 5.15 -12.24
C THR A 167 -1.83 5.49 -11.66
N ILE A 168 -1.29 4.58 -10.85
CA ILE A 168 -0.12 4.87 -9.99
C ILE A 168 1.18 4.21 -10.46
N SER A 169 1.11 3.37 -11.50
CA SER A 169 2.28 2.71 -12.09
C SER A 169 2.00 2.29 -13.53
N ASN A 170 3.05 2.13 -14.33
CA ASN A 170 2.94 1.59 -15.69
C ASN A 170 2.45 0.13 -15.67
N HIS A 171 2.80 -0.64 -14.64
CA HIS A 171 2.23 -1.96 -14.42
C HIS A 171 0.70 -1.90 -14.31
N SER A 172 0.16 -1.01 -13.47
CA SER A 172 -1.29 -0.84 -13.33
C SER A 172 -1.96 -0.35 -14.62
N LEU A 173 -1.29 0.52 -15.39
CA LEU A 173 -1.77 0.95 -16.71
C LEU A 173 -1.84 -0.23 -17.67
N ALA A 174 -0.78 -1.02 -17.77
CA ALA A 174 -0.73 -2.22 -18.61
C ALA A 174 -1.80 -3.24 -18.23
N SER A 175 -2.02 -3.43 -16.92
CA SER A 175 -3.07 -4.27 -16.38
C SER A 175 -4.48 -3.79 -16.83
N ILE A 176 -4.77 -2.49 -16.69
CA ILE A 176 -6.03 -1.92 -17.14
C ILE A 176 -6.24 -2.21 -18.63
N LYS A 177 -5.27 -1.88 -19.47
CA LYS A 177 -5.37 -2.06 -20.93
C LYS A 177 -5.44 -3.54 -21.34
N SER A 178 -4.83 -4.43 -20.60
CA SER A 178 -4.88 -5.88 -20.84
C SER A 178 -6.24 -6.48 -20.50
N PHE A 179 -6.81 -6.15 -19.35
CA PHE A 179 -8.12 -6.68 -18.93
C PHE A 179 -9.31 -6.00 -19.64
N TYR A 180 -9.12 -4.74 -20.09
CA TYR A 180 -10.14 -3.91 -20.73
C TYR A 180 -9.62 -3.33 -22.05
N PRO A 181 -9.53 -4.14 -23.13
CA PRO A 181 -9.01 -3.69 -24.43
C PRO A 181 -9.72 -2.47 -25.01
N GLU A 182 -10.97 -2.23 -24.63
CA GLU A 182 -11.75 -1.04 -24.99
C GLU A 182 -11.13 0.27 -24.46
N THR A 183 -10.20 0.19 -23.51
CA THR A 183 -9.48 1.34 -22.98
C THR A 183 -8.19 1.67 -23.73
N GLN A 184 -7.84 0.93 -24.80
CA GLN A 184 -6.57 1.13 -25.54
C GLN A 184 -6.40 2.56 -26.05
N SER A 185 -7.47 3.17 -26.57
CA SER A 185 -7.47 4.55 -27.05
C SER A 185 -7.68 5.61 -25.96
N LYS A 186 -8.00 5.18 -24.73
CA LYS A 186 -8.20 6.08 -23.59
C LYS A 186 -6.85 6.53 -23.05
N GLU A 187 -6.65 7.84 -22.93
CA GLU A 187 -5.52 8.38 -22.20
C GLU A 187 -5.73 8.18 -20.70
N ILE A 188 -4.79 7.50 -20.05
CA ILE A 188 -4.80 7.22 -18.62
C ILE A 188 -3.46 7.68 -18.05
N PRO A 189 -3.41 8.83 -17.39
CA PRO A 189 -2.19 9.33 -16.77
C PRO A 189 -1.65 8.37 -15.71
N VAL A 190 -0.32 8.27 -15.65
CA VAL A 190 0.40 7.50 -14.64
C VAL A 190 1.09 8.46 -13.70
N PHE A 191 0.58 8.57 -12.47
CA PHE A 191 1.15 9.40 -11.42
C PHE A 191 1.69 8.54 -10.29
N ALA A 192 3.01 8.53 -10.12
CA ALA A 192 3.68 7.78 -9.05
C ALA A 192 3.04 8.11 -7.70
N SER A 193 2.64 7.08 -6.98
CA SER A 193 1.85 7.22 -5.76
C SER A 193 2.63 7.96 -4.67
N PRO A 194 2.20 9.15 -4.23
CA PRO A 194 2.94 9.97 -3.27
C PRO A 194 2.86 9.42 -1.85
N THR A 195 3.74 9.90 -1.00
CA THR A 195 3.73 9.73 0.45
C THR A 195 3.75 11.09 1.13
N PHE A 196 3.60 11.13 2.46
CA PHE A 196 3.66 12.37 3.22
C PHE A 196 5.01 13.11 3.10
N TYR A 197 6.08 12.44 2.65
CA TYR A 197 7.41 13.07 2.45
C TYR A 197 7.43 14.08 1.29
N GLN A 198 6.46 14.06 0.38
CA GLN A 198 6.36 15.01 -0.73
C GLN A 198 5.62 16.30 -0.37
N LEU A 199 5.10 16.41 0.84
CA LEU A 199 4.38 17.61 1.32
C LEU A 199 5.37 18.57 1.99
N GLU A 200 5.66 19.73 1.36
CA GLU A 200 6.71 20.66 1.80
C GLU A 200 6.35 21.43 3.09
N ASN A 201 5.08 21.76 3.29
CA ASN A 201 4.64 22.74 4.29
C ASN A 201 3.87 22.15 5.49
N HIS A 202 3.85 20.82 5.65
CA HIS A 202 3.06 20.28 6.75
C HIS A 202 3.79 20.33 8.09
N ARG A 203 3.58 21.43 8.82
CA ARG A 203 3.79 21.55 10.28
C ARG A 203 3.16 20.41 11.09
N GLN A 204 2.33 19.59 10.46
CA GLN A 204 1.56 18.50 11.07
C GLN A 204 2.27 17.14 11.08
N LEU A 205 3.39 16.96 10.37
CA LEU A 205 4.24 15.79 10.55
C LEU A 205 5.21 16.10 11.68
N GLU A 206 4.85 15.77 12.90
CA GLU A 206 5.80 15.74 14.01
C GLU A 206 7.02 14.93 13.56
N LYS A 207 8.21 15.51 13.74
CA LYS A 207 9.45 14.78 13.49
C LYS A 207 9.52 13.62 14.47
N ILE A 208 9.38 12.40 13.96
CA ILE A 208 9.52 11.20 14.76
C ILE A 208 10.96 11.15 15.29
N ASN A 209 11.11 11.06 16.59
CA ASN A 209 12.39 10.77 17.19
C ASN A 209 12.65 9.26 17.12
N ILE A 210 13.25 8.82 16.00
CA ILE A 210 13.51 7.40 15.70
C ILE A 210 14.35 6.75 16.80
N ASP A 211 15.39 7.41 17.28
CA ASP A 211 16.30 6.86 18.27
C ASP A 211 15.62 6.66 19.62
N GLU A 212 14.84 7.63 20.06
CA GLU A 212 14.05 7.52 21.28
C GLU A 212 12.98 6.44 21.18
N CYS A 213 12.28 6.37 20.05
CA CYS A 213 11.27 5.34 19.81
C CYS A 213 11.89 3.93 19.81
N ALA A 214 13.04 3.75 19.16
CA ALA A 214 13.78 2.49 19.17
C ALA A 214 14.23 2.12 20.59
N LYS A 215 14.85 3.06 21.33
CA LYS A 215 15.30 2.88 22.71
C LYS A 215 14.17 2.44 23.64
N ASN A 216 12.97 2.99 23.46
CA ASN A 216 11.81 2.71 24.31
C ASN A 216 11.10 1.40 23.94
N ASN A 217 11.18 0.93 22.72
CA ASN A 217 10.39 -0.21 22.24
C ASN A 217 11.22 -1.47 21.96
N PHE A 218 12.41 -1.38 21.39
CA PHE A 218 13.20 -2.55 20.98
C PHE A 218 13.51 -3.53 22.12
N PRO A 219 13.87 -3.06 23.36
CA PRO A 219 14.13 -3.98 24.46
C PRO A 219 12.92 -4.83 24.86
N LYS A 220 11.69 -4.31 24.71
CA LYS A 220 10.45 -5.03 25.05
C LYS A 220 10.28 -6.31 24.22
N TYR A 221 10.87 -6.35 23.03
CA TYR A 221 10.75 -7.43 22.06
C TYR A 221 12.08 -8.16 21.81
N ASN A 222 13.12 -7.83 22.58
CA ASN A 222 14.48 -8.36 22.37
C ASN A 222 14.95 -8.14 20.92
N ILE A 223 14.75 -6.91 20.41
CA ILE A 223 15.23 -6.44 19.11
C ILE A 223 16.50 -5.63 19.33
N GLN A 224 17.52 -5.87 18.51
CA GLN A 224 18.74 -5.11 18.47
C GLN A 224 18.88 -4.38 17.13
N GLU A 225 19.25 -3.10 17.17
CA GLU A 225 19.48 -2.27 15.98
C GLU A 225 20.50 -2.93 15.04
N GLY A 226 20.21 -2.94 13.73
CA GLY A 226 21.07 -3.55 12.72
C GLY A 226 21.13 -5.08 12.74
N MET A 227 20.47 -5.75 13.68
CA MET A 227 20.51 -7.21 13.84
C MET A 227 19.17 -7.87 13.58
N PHE A 228 18.34 -7.29 12.72
CA PHE A 228 17.08 -7.90 12.31
C PHE A 228 16.68 -7.59 10.87
N PHE A 229 16.02 -8.55 10.26
CA PHE A 229 15.29 -8.38 9.00
C PHE A 229 13.84 -8.00 9.30
N LEU A 230 13.25 -7.14 8.47
CA LEU A 230 11.86 -6.72 8.64
C LEU A 230 10.98 -7.26 7.52
N ILE A 231 9.79 -7.74 7.89
CA ILE A 231 8.68 -8.11 7.01
C ILE A 231 7.43 -7.40 7.51
N THR A 232 6.71 -6.69 6.65
CA THR A 232 5.54 -5.91 7.07
C THR A 232 4.22 -6.45 6.54
N SER A 233 3.10 -6.07 7.21
CA SER A 233 1.73 -6.35 6.76
C SER A 233 1.39 -7.83 6.60
N ALA A 234 1.90 -8.71 7.47
CA ALA A 234 1.80 -10.15 7.34
C ALA A 234 0.37 -10.74 7.40
N ALA A 235 -0.64 -9.98 7.88
CA ALA A 235 -2.02 -10.46 7.98
C ALA A 235 -2.62 -10.89 6.64
N ARG A 236 -2.21 -10.27 5.53
CA ARG A 236 -2.73 -10.55 4.19
C ARG A 236 -1.88 -11.59 3.48
N TRP A 237 -2.52 -12.67 3.00
CA TRP A 237 -1.83 -13.74 2.27
C TRP A 237 -1.08 -13.23 1.01
N THR A 238 -1.57 -12.17 0.38
CA THR A 238 -0.93 -11.51 -0.78
C THR A 238 0.43 -10.92 -0.46
N LYS A 239 0.69 -10.59 0.82
CA LYS A 239 2.01 -10.13 1.27
C LYS A 239 3.02 -11.27 1.43
N ASN A 240 2.56 -12.53 1.37
CA ASN A 240 3.38 -13.73 1.24
C ASN A 240 4.44 -13.93 2.34
N ALA A 241 4.19 -13.38 3.52
CA ALA A 241 5.13 -13.45 4.65
C ALA A 241 5.51 -14.90 5.02
N LEU A 242 4.59 -15.86 4.86
CA LEU A 242 4.85 -17.27 5.16
C LEU A 242 6.02 -17.86 4.36
N ARG A 243 6.12 -17.58 3.05
CA ARG A 243 7.24 -18.11 2.25
C ARG A 243 8.57 -17.51 2.69
N ALA A 244 8.60 -16.23 3.03
CA ALA A 244 9.81 -15.60 3.57
C ALA A 244 10.18 -16.17 4.96
N ILE A 245 9.20 -16.41 5.82
CA ILE A 245 9.41 -17.05 7.13
C ILE A 245 9.99 -18.46 6.96
N TRP A 246 9.50 -19.25 6.02
CA TRP A 246 10.05 -20.58 5.73
C TRP A 246 11.48 -20.52 5.17
N ALA A 247 11.80 -19.48 4.39
CA ALA A 247 13.16 -19.25 3.91
C ALA A 247 14.13 -18.97 5.06
N PHE A 248 13.75 -18.12 6.01
CA PHE A 248 14.53 -17.85 7.21
C PHE A 248 14.65 -19.06 8.12
N ASP A 249 13.58 -19.80 8.38
CA ASP A 249 13.60 -21.02 9.20
C ASP A 249 14.54 -22.08 8.62
N SER A 250 14.60 -22.17 7.28
CA SER A 250 15.59 -23.01 6.60
C SER A 250 17.03 -22.49 6.76
N LEU A 251 17.26 -21.17 6.75
CA LEU A 251 18.58 -20.59 7.01
C LEU A 251 19.06 -20.90 8.41
N PHE A 252 18.20 -20.75 9.42
CA PHE A 252 18.51 -21.05 10.82
C PHE A 252 18.79 -22.55 11.01
N SER A 253 18.06 -23.41 10.30
CA SER A 253 18.33 -24.87 10.29
C SER A 253 19.72 -25.20 9.72
N ASP A 254 20.20 -24.44 8.74
CA ASP A 254 21.54 -24.55 8.16
C ASP A 254 22.60 -23.81 8.99
N ARG A 255 22.24 -23.25 10.15
CA ARG A 255 23.10 -22.47 11.03
C ARG A 255 23.64 -21.17 10.38
N ILE A 256 22.88 -20.58 9.49
CA ILE A 256 23.21 -19.30 8.81
C ILE A 256 22.40 -18.18 9.47
N ALA A 257 23.02 -17.03 9.65
CA ALA A 257 22.40 -15.80 10.23
C ALA A 257 21.81 -15.96 11.64
N LEU A 258 22.40 -16.81 12.49
CA LEU A 258 21.88 -17.12 13.83
C LEU A 258 21.88 -15.92 14.79
N ASP A 259 22.68 -14.90 14.53
CA ASP A 259 22.72 -13.66 15.32
C ASP A 259 21.54 -12.73 15.01
N PHE A 260 20.82 -13.00 13.91
CA PHE A 260 19.72 -12.13 13.47
C PHE A 260 18.37 -12.59 14.02
N LYS A 261 17.48 -11.60 14.18
CA LYS A 261 16.04 -11.81 14.34
C LYS A 261 15.30 -11.49 13.03
N VAL A 262 14.11 -12.04 12.89
CA VAL A 262 13.14 -11.65 11.85
C VAL A 262 11.95 -11.01 12.54
N VAL A 263 11.77 -9.71 12.33
CA VAL A 263 10.66 -8.94 12.88
C VAL A 263 9.53 -8.91 11.85
N ILE A 264 8.34 -9.34 12.24
CA ILE A 264 7.17 -9.44 11.37
C ILE A 264 6.04 -8.60 11.96
N THR A 265 5.58 -7.56 11.25
CA THR A 265 4.48 -6.71 11.70
C THR A 265 3.15 -7.07 11.03
N GLY A 266 2.04 -6.66 11.66
CA GLY A 266 0.70 -6.90 11.15
C GLY A 266 0.23 -8.34 11.34
N VAL A 267 0.72 -9.04 12.35
CA VAL A 267 0.36 -10.42 12.67
C VAL A 267 -0.95 -10.42 13.46
N THR A 268 -2.04 -10.88 12.85
CA THR A 268 -3.34 -11.02 13.53
C THR A 268 -3.53 -12.36 14.22
N ASN A 269 -2.90 -13.41 13.71
CA ASN A 269 -2.94 -14.76 14.29
C ASN A 269 -1.57 -15.43 14.18
N LYS A 270 -0.81 -15.41 15.28
CA LYS A 270 0.53 -15.99 15.37
C LYS A 270 0.59 -17.47 14.99
N LYS A 271 -0.48 -18.25 15.25
CA LYS A 271 -0.53 -19.69 14.93
C LYS A 271 -0.40 -19.97 13.43
N ILE A 272 -0.80 -19.04 12.55
CA ILE A 272 -0.62 -19.20 11.11
C ILE A 272 0.86 -19.35 10.76
N PHE A 273 1.72 -18.59 11.43
CA PHE A 273 3.14 -18.46 11.12
C PHE A 273 4.00 -19.49 11.88
N THR A 274 3.62 -19.86 13.12
CA THR A 274 4.44 -20.71 13.97
C THR A 274 4.23 -22.21 13.74
N ARG A 275 3.18 -22.63 13.04
CA ARG A 275 2.82 -24.06 12.87
C ARG A 275 3.89 -24.93 12.19
N LYS A 276 4.77 -24.35 11.39
CA LYS A 276 5.69 -25.08 10.51
C LYS A 276 7.12 -24.58 10.61
N ILE A 277 7.46 -23.81 11.64
CA ILE A 277 8.83 -23.33 11.87
C ILE A 277 9.47 -24.15 12.99
N LYS A 278 10.78 -24.38 12.85
CA LYS A 278 11.61 -25.15 13.80
C LYS A 278 12.34 -24.26 14.78
N HIS A 279 12.60 -23.01 14.40
CA HIS A 279 13.42 -22.04 15.15
C HIS A 279 12.61 -20.81 15.55
N PRO A 280 11.49 -20.95 16.32
CA PRO A 280 10.61 -19.83 16.67
C PRO A 280 11.28 -18.73 17.49
N GLU A 281 12.40 -19.02 18.15
CA GLU A 281 13.20 -18.08 18.95
C GLU A 281 13.84 -16.96 18.13
N HIS A 282 14.02 -17.15 16.81
CA HIS A 282 14.54 -16.13 15.91
C HIS A 282 13.46 -15.18 15.35
N PHE A 283 12.18 -15.44 15.60
CA PHE A 283 11.08 -14.66 15.03
C PHE A 283 10.38 -13.80 16.08
N VAL A 284 10.24 -12.52 15.79
CA VAL A 284 9.46 -11.56 16.58
C VAL A 284 8.18 -11.22 15.82
N PHE A 285 7.05 -11.74 16.32
CA PHE A 285 5.73 -11.52 15.73
C PHE A 285 5.04 -10.36 16.43
N LEU A 286 4.88 -9.24 15.73
CA LEU A 286 4.20 -8.04 16.19
C LEU A 286 2.83 -7.93 15.53
N GLY A 287 1.83 -7.52 16.31
CA GLY A 287 0.51 -7.16 15.79
C GLY A 287 0.57 -5.88 14.97
N TYR A 288 -0.50 -5.11 15.03
CA TYR A 288 -0.48 -3.74 14.53
C TYR A 288 0.49 -2.91 15.42
N VAL A 289 1.39 -2.21 14.79
CA VAL A 289 2.29 -1.24 15.43
C VAL A 289 1.91 0.17 14.95
N ASP A 290 2.08 1.17 15.82
CA ASP A 290 1.86 2.55 15.43
C ASP A 290 2.89 3.00 14.39
N ARG A 291 2.66 4.19 13.83
CA ARG A 291 3.48 4.73 12.76
C ARG A 291 4.93 4.97 13.21
N ASP A 292 5.11 5.50 14.40
CA ASP A 292 6.43 5.89 14.90
C ASP A 292 7.29 4.67 15.16
N PHE A 293 6.69 3.63 15.72
CA PHE A 293 7.39 2.35 15.93
C PHE A 293 7.69 1.64 14.60
N LEU A 294 6.77 1.68 13.63
CA LEU A 294 7.05 1.14 12.30
C LEU A 294 8.19 1.88 11.60
N GLU A 295 8.23 3.21 11.71
CA GLU A 295 9.32 4.05 11.16
C GLU A 295 10.65 3.72 11.83
N ALA A 296 10.69 3.54 13.17
CA ALA A 296 11.89 3.13 13.90
C ALA A 296 12.37 1.73 13.47
N LEU A 297 11.45 0.77 13.30
CA LEU A 297 11.79 -0.56 12.77
C LEU A 297 12.35 -0.45 11.34
N THR A 298 11.75 0.38 10.49
CA THR A 298 12.19 0.57 9.11
C THR A 298 13.58 1.22 9.05
N ALA A 299 13.85 2.21 9.90
CA ALA A 299 15.12 2.91 9.90
C ALA A 299 16.30 2.09 10.49
N LYS A 300 16.00 1.18 11.42
CA LYS A 300 16.99 0.48 12.24
C LYS A 300 17.16 -1.02 11.88
N GLN A 301 16.48 -1.50 10.84
CA GLN A 301 16.62 -2.88 10.36
C GLN A 301 17.97 -3.09 9.66
N TYR A 302 18.41 -4.35 9.58
CA TYR A 302 19.53 -4.74 8.71
C TYR A 302 19.12 -4.69 7.23
N ALA A 303 18.07 -5.40 6.86
CA ALA A 303 17.53 -5.38 5.51
C ALA A 303 16.03 -5.65 5.51
N PHE A 304 15.35 -5.18 4.46
CA PHE A 304 13.91 -5.36 4.27
C PHE A 304 13.63 -6.51 3.30
N ILE A 305 12.71 -7.41 3.69
CA ILE A 305 12.27 -8.50 2.83
C ILE A 305 10.83 -8.25 2.39
N TYR A 306 10.64 -8.09 1.08
CA TYR A 306 9.35 -7.73 0.50
C TYR A 306 8.83 -8.83 -0.46
N PRO A 307 8.26 -9.92 0.07
CA PRO A 307 7.86 -11.08 -0.70
C PRO A 307 6.47 -10.95 -1.35
N SER A 308 5.92 -9.76 -1.44
CA SER A 308 4.55 -9.51 -1.90
C SER A 308 4.30 -10.09 -3.30
N LEU A 309 3.15 -10.74 -3.49
CA LEU A 309 2.79 -11.39 -4.74
C LEU A 309 2.28 -10.42 -5.80
N ASN A 310 1.66 -9.32 -5.39
CA ASN A 310 1.16 -8.29 -6.30
C ASN A 310 0.93 -6.96 -5.60
N GLU A 311 1.44 -5.88 -6.17
CA GLU A 311 1.29 -4.51 -5.68
C GLU A 311 0.93 -3.55 -6.80
N GLY A 312 0.24 -2.47 -6.43
CA GLY A 312 -0.04 -1.37 -7.37
C GLY A 312 1.11 -0.38 -7.47
N PHE A 313 1.88 -0.19 -6.35
CA PHE A 313 3.07 0.65 -6.30
C PHE A 313 4.19 -0.03 -5.49
N GLY A 314 4.05 -0.17 -4.18
CA GLY A 314 5.06 -0.79 -3.32
C GLY A 314 5.79 0.23 -2.46
N TYR A 315 5.08 0.89 -1.53
CA TYR A 315 5.67 1.85 -0.60
C TYR A 315 6.78 1.29 0.31
N PRO A 316 6.62 0.12 0.96
CA PRO A 316 7.57 -0.32 1.98
C PRO A 316 9.03 -0.42 1.52
N PRO A 317 9.37 -0.88 0.31
CA PRO A 317 10.73 -0.80 -0.21
C PRO A 317 11.26 0.63 -0.26
N ILE A 318 10.46 1.61 -0.71
CA ILE A 318 10.87 3.00 -0.82
C ILE A 318 11.05 3.65 0.56
N GLU A 319 10.22 3.28 1.53
CA GLU A 319 10.38 3.68 2.92
C GLU A 319 11.71 3.15 3.51
N SER A 320 12.12 1.93 3.16
CA SER A 320 13.42 1.37 3.54
C SER A 320 14.59 2.08 2.82
N PHE A 321 14.43 2.39 1.54
CA PHE A 321 15.44 3.10 0.74
C PHE A 321 15.74 4.51 1.27
N LYS A 322 14.78 5.16 1.91
CA LYS A 322 14.96 6.45 2.60
C LYS A 322 16.13 6.42 3.59
N TYR A 323 16.37 5.28 4.19
CA TYR A 323 17.42 5.06 5.20
C TYR A 323 18.65 4.33 4.65
N GLY A 324 18.75 4.19 3.32
CA GLY A 324 19.82 3.41 2.70
C GLY A 324 19.77 1.92 3.02
N ILE A 325 18.64 1.39 3.46
CA ILE A 325 18.48 -0.01 3.83
C ILE A 325 18.30 -0.88 2.57
N PRO A 326 19.15 -1.90 2.36
CA PRO A 326 19.01 -2.84 1.26
C PRO A 326 17.69 -3.63 1.33
N VAL A 327 17.15 -3.94 0.15
CA VAL A 327 15.87 -4.65 0.01
C VAL A 327 16.04 -5.89 -0.86
N ALA A 328 15.57 -7.04 -0.37
CA ALA A 328 15.27 -8.17 -1.22
C ALA A 328 13.74 -8.21 -1.48
N ALA A 329 13.35 -8.18 -2.75
CA ALA A 329 11.96 -8.01 -3.15
C ALA A 329 11.50 -8.99 -4.22
N SER A 330 10.20 -9.21 -4.30
CA SER A 330 9.58 -9.96 -5.39
C SER A 330 9.84 -9.28 -6.74
N GLY A 331 10.20 -10.07 -7.75
CA GLY A 331 10.34 -9.61 -9.13
C GLY A 331 9.00 -9.52 -9.88
N THR A 332 7.90 -9.12 -9.23
CA THR A 332 6.55 -9.16 -9.82
C THR A 332 5.83 -7.82 -9.70
N SER A 333 4.81 -7.64 -10.53
CA SER A 333 3.93 -6.45 -10.56
C SER A 333 4.69 -5.12 -10.70
N SER A 334 4.28 -4.08 -9.98
CA SER A 334 4.94 -2.77 -9.99
C SER A 334 6.26 -2.72 -9.21
N ILE A 335 6.63 -3.76 -8.47
CA ILE A 335 7.79 -3.74 -7.57
C ILE A 335 9.10 -3.46 -8.35
N PRO A 336 9.40 -4.15 -9.48
CA PRO A 336 10.60 -3.83 -10.28
C PRO A 336 10.56 -2.43 -10.90
N GLU A 337 9.39 -1.93 -11.28
CA GLU A 337 9.23 -0.56 -11.81
C GLU A 337 9.64 0.48 -10.77
N VAL A 338 9.24 0.27 -9.51
CA VAL A 338 9.43 1.24 -8.42
C VAL A 338 10.82 1.11 -7.80
N CYS A 339 11.30 -0.12 -7.60
CA CYS A 339 12.60 -0.37 -6.97
C CYS A 339 13.78 -0.28 -7.94
N GLY A 340 13.55 -0.37 -9.27
CA GLY A 340 14.62 -0.28 -10.27
C GLY A 340 15.73 -1.30 -10.03
N ASN A 341 16.98 -0.85 -10.04
CA ASN A 341 18.15 -1.69 -9.78
C ASN A 341 18.61 -1.66 -8.30
N ALA A 342 17.79 -1.11 -7.40
CA ALA A 342 18.12 -0.94 -5.99
C ALA A 342 17.63 -2.10 -5.10
N ALA A 343 16.90 -3.06 -5.65
CA ALA A 343 16.50 -4.27 -4.94
C ALA A 343 17.14 -5.53 -5.54
N ILE A 344 17.39 -6.52 -4.69
CA ILE A 344 17.75 -7.89 -5.13
C ILE A 344 16.45 -8.65 -5.34
N TYR A 345 16.17 -9.05 -6.58
CA TYR A 345 14.90 -9.68 -6.92
C TYR A 345 14.91 -11.20 -6.77
N PHE A 346 13.75 -11.74 -6.41
CA PHE A 346 13.48 -13.19 -6.34
C PHE A 346 12.09 -13.52 -6.89
N ASP A 347 11.91 -14.79 -7.27
CA ASP A 347 10.60 -15.37 -7.50
C ASP A 347 9.88 -15.55 -6.14
N PRO A 348 8.76 -14.84 -5.87
CA PRO A 348 8.06 -14.92 -4.60
C PRO A 348 7.41 -16.29 -4.32
N TYR A 349 7.34 -17.16 -5.31
CA TYR A 349 6.83 -18.52 -5.14
C TYR A 349 7.92 -19.51 -4.72
N SER A 350 9.21 -19.16 -4.88
CA SER A 350 10.36 -20.00 -4.56
C SER A 350 10.96 -19.67 -3.20
N VAL A 351 10.70 -20.51 -2.20
CA VAL A 351 11.31 -20.38 -0.87
C VAL A 351 12.84 -20.43 -0.94
N SER A 352 13.38 -21.29 -1.82
CA SER A 352 14.83 -21.44 -2.02
C SER A 352 15.46 -20.18 -2.63
N GLU A 353 14.77 -19.52 -3.56
CA GLU A 353 15.29 -18.30 -4.14
C GLU A 353 15.23 -17.13 -3.16
N ILE A 354 14.15 -17.00 -2.36
CA ILE A 354 14.09 -16.03 -1.26
C ILE A 354 15.27 -16.24 -0.31
N LYS A 355 15.53 -17.49 0.10
CA LYS A 355 16.68 -17.87 0.94
C LYS A 355 18.01 -17.44 0.31
N ASN A 356 18.20 -17.72 -0.98
CA ASN A 356 19.42 -17.34 -1.69
C ASN A 356 19.67 -15.82 -1.68
N ARG A 357 18.63 -15.00 -1.91
CA ARG A 357 18.76 -13.54 -1.89
C ARG A 357 19.03 -12.97 -0.48
N ILE A 358 18.50 -13.62 0.56
CA ILE A 358 18.84 -13.27 1.94
C ILE A 358 20.33 -13.52 2.20
N VAL A 359 20.86 -14.68 1.75
CA VAL A 359 22.30 -15.00 1.89
C VAL A 359 23.18 -13.98 1.15
N GLN A 360 22.76 -13.55 -0.06
CA GLN A 360 23.49 -12.50 -0.80
C GLN A 360 23.57 -11.19 0.00
N LEU A 361 22.52 -10.80 0.71
CA LEU A 361 22.52 -9.61 1.56
C LEU A 361 23.45 -9.70 2.78
N LEU A 362 23.86 -10.92 3.18
CA LEU A 362 24.84 -11.12 4.25
C LEU A 362 26.29 -10.83 3.80
N ASP A 363 26.55 -10.82 2.48
CA ASP A 363 27.84 -10.36 1.95
C ASP A 363 27.95 -8.85 2.08
N LYS A 364 29.02 -8.38 2.77
CA LYS A 364 29.21 -6.96 3.06
C LYS A 364 29.35 -6.11 1.80
N ASN A 365 30.01 -6.61 0.75
CA ASN A 365 30.20 -5.83 -0.48
C ASN A 365 28.85 -5.65 -1.21
N ILE A 366 28.06 -6.72 -1.27
CA ILE A 366 26.70 -6.69 -1.86
C ILE A 366 25.82 -5.76 -1.02
N TYR A 367 25.86 -5.86 0.31
CA TYR A 367 25.12 -4.99 1.20
C TYR A 367 25.44 -3.51 0.94
N ASP A 368 26.73 -3.15 0.97
CA ASP A 368 27.20 -1.77 0.79
C ASP A 368 26.85 -1.22 -0.61
N GLU A 369 26.88 -2.07 -1.64
CA GLU A 369 26.44 -1.72 -3.00
C GLU A 369 24.94 -1.40 -3.04
N TYR A 370 24.10 -2.30 -2.50
CA TYR A 370 22.65 -2.11 -2.53
C TYR A 370 22.18 -1.00 -1.58
N SER A 371 22.90 -0.71 -0.50
CA SER A 371 22.67 0.47 0.35
C SER A 371 22.80 1.77 -0.46
N LYS A 372 23.90 1.93 -1.21
CA LYS A 372 24.12 3.11 -2.07
C LYS A 372 23.06 3.21 -3.19
N ARG A 373 22.68 2.08 -3.77
CA ARG A 373 21.61 2.04 -4.79
C ARG A 373 20.25 2.44 -4.21
N ALA A 374 19.94 2.01 -2.98
CA ALA A 374 18.74 2.36 -2.24
C ALA A 374 18.60 3.88 -2.06
N GLU A 375 19.65 4.55 -1.56
CA GLU A 375 19.65 6.01 -1.39
C GLU A 375 19.42 6.76 -2.71
N LYS A 376 20.07 6.30 -3.78
CA LYS A 376 19.89 6.89 -5.13
C LYS A 376 18.46 6.70 -5.63
N GLN A 377 17.91 5.49 -5.50
CA GLN A 377 16.56 5.16 -5.96
C GLN A 377 15.50 5.93 -5.17
N PHE A 378 15.69 6.10 -3.86
CA PHE A 378 14.78 6.93 -3.04
C PHE A 378 14.67 8.34 -3.61
N LYS A 379 15.78 8.99 -3.96
CA LYS A 379 15.79 10.34 -4.56
C LYS A 379 15.00 10.37 -5.86
N ILE A 380 15.29 9.44 -6.78
CA ILE A 380 14.61 9.34 -8.09
C ILE A 380 13.10 9.19 -7.92
N VAL A 381 12.67 8.25 -7.05
CA VAL A 381 11.24 7.99 -6.85
C VAL A 381 10.57 9.17 -6.16
N SER A 382 11.22 9.77 -5.14
CA SER A 382 10.69 10.90 -4.39
C SER A 382 10.49 12.14 -5.28
N GLU A 383 11.44 12.46 -6.16
CA GLU A 383 11.31 13.54 -7.15
C GLU A 383 10.12 13.29 -8.08
N LYS A 384 10.03 12.08 -8.65
CA LYS A 384 8.91 11.70 -9.52
C LYS A 384 7.55 11.78 -8.80
N GLN A 385 7.49 11.34 -7.54
CA GLN A 385 6.29 11.46 -6.73
C GLN A 385 5.89 12.91 -6.50
N LYS A 386 6.85 13.80 -6.20
CA LYS A 386 6.62 15.23 -6.00
C LYS A 386 6.07 15.89 -7.27
N GLU A 387 6.73 15.68 -8.41
CA GLU A 387 6.29 16.22 -9.72
C GLU A 387 4.88 15.73 -10.09
N ASN A 388 4.61 14.42 -9.89
CA ASN A 388 3.32 13.84 -10.22
C ASN A 388 2.21 14.31 -9.28
N LEU A 389 2.52 14.51 -8.00
CA LEU A 389 1.56 15.06 -7.02
C LEU A 389 1.19 16.49 -7.35
N GLN A 390 2.17 17.31 -7.83
CA GLN A 390 1.90 18.65 -8.30
C GLN A 390 0.97 18.65 -9.53
N LYS A 391 1.29 17.85 -10.56
CA LYS A 391 0.44 17.70 -11.75
C LYS A 391 -0.98 17.19 -11.44
N LEU A 392 -1.13 16.38 -10.42
CA LEU A 392 -2.44 15.90 -9.98
C LEU A 392 -3.28 17.00 -9.33
N ALA A 393 -2.65 17.94 -8.64
CA ALA A 393 -3.30 19.04 -7.94
C ALA A 393 -3.63 20.24 -8.85
N GLU A 394 -2.93 20.42 -9.96
CA GLU A 394 -3.19 21.41 -11.02
C GLU A 394 -4.38 21.03 -11.91
#